data_c319cc407bff1aa690c2d5e908ab7e64
#
_entry.id   c319cc407bff1aa690c2d5e908ab7e64
#
_cell.length_a   1.000
_cell.length_b   1.000
_cell.length_c   1.000
_cell.angle_alpha   90.00
_cell.angle_beta   90.00
_cell.angle_gamma   90.00
#
_symmetry.space_group_name_H-M   'P 1'
#
loop_
_entity.id
_entity.type
_entity.pdbx_description
1 polymer ?
#
loop_
_entity_poly.entity_id
_entity_poly.type
_entity_poly.pdbx_seq_one_letter_code
_entity_poly.pdbx_strand_id
1 'polypeptide(L)'
;MQALDEQGTLPGKNSDIYALFTTAMIDPLPPVQQEFLTVLGLADEFTVEMARAVTGRDDAADLLAELTCRNAFVKRLPDSDLYRCHHMLKHCAVRAFRRLPAKKQPLYYNRYGQWFEDHGLLLHAMYSYRDGENYDALLRVIQRDAGSLLLSLPLESVLDVLNKCPRAVLCAHPAALLVLMRCMFNWNQVPKMMELKDLLLAALEEHPEWGDEERTNLLAESELILSFLHYNDIAAMSRMFRAASARMTRPAAYICPADGWTFGSPSVLMMFHRTPGTMDEVVAEMRRGVPFYSKSASGHGGSAGHVIAGEAALLRGDFVDAEIELERAYAQCEGSNQTHMELCCDFLALRLQLCGRGTLRYSPQARREQLHQMHNLFWMKLWSGCCAYYYALLGDEAHIPDHFREHRMNEVYLPAPGKPMMGMIENQVFLEQGAWGKVVARSTAQLETCETFHYALVALYIRIQAASAYAMLGKQDEAEALLTRALQDAAPDGLALPFAENYRYLAPLLQRRGQDDFLCRIAELGGLMTRTVTRLQSRAACPAALAGLTDRERDICRLAAQRLRNREIAEQLFLTEGSVKQYLNQIYSKLHLTGDARTRRKQLIELVGAPHS
;
A
#
# COMPACT_ATOMS: atom_id res chain seq x y z
N MET A 1 -4.09 23.53 -6.62
CA MET A 1 -3.48 24.86 -6.47
C MET A 1 -1.96 24.86 -6.63
N GLN A 2 -1.21 23.85 -6.15
CA GLN A 2 0.27 23.81 -6.31
C GLN A 2 0.77 23.66 -7.77
N ALA A 3 0.06 22.97 -8.65
CA ALA A 3 0.47 22.82 -10.05
C ALA A 3 0.49 24.13 -10.87
N LEU A 4 -0.05 25.21 -10.32
CA LEU A 4 -0.10 26.53 -10.98
C LEU A 4 1.09 27.43 -10.63
N ASP A 5 1.82 27.19 -9.51
CA ASP A 5 2.94 28.02 -9.11
C ASP A 5 4.26 27.60 -9.79
N GLU A 6 4.43 26.36 -10.18
CA GLU A 6 5.64 25.87 -10.89
C GLU A 6 5.60 26.11 -12.41
N GLN A 7 4.41 26.29 -13.00
CA GLN A 7 4.25 26.57 -14.44
C GLN A 7 3.92 28.05 -14.75
N GLY A 8 3.94 28.94 -13.75
CA GLY A 8 3.56 30.35 -13.84
C GLY A 8 4.50 31.26 -14.61
N THR A 9 5.55 30.74 -15.23
CA THR A 9 6.48 31.54 -16.04
C THR A 9 6.70 30.95 -17.42
N LEU A 10 5.68 31.10 -18.28
CA LEU A 10 5.97 31.20 -19.72
C LEU A 10 6.29 32.69 -20.02
N PRO A 11 7.44 33.00 -20.59
CA PRO A 11 7.87 34.40 -20.75
C PRO A 11 7.01 35.13 -21.77
N GLY A 12 6.50 36.29 -21.37
CA GLY A 12 6.23 37.42 -22.23
C GLY A 12 4.85 37.58 -22.85
N LYS A 13 4.11 36.53 -23.26
CA LYS A 13 2.86 36.71 -24.02
C LYS A 13 1.56 36.53 -23.23
N ASN A 14 1.55 35.71 -22.16
CA ASN A 14 0.33 35.49 -21.38
C ASN A 14 0.06 36.57 -20.31
N SER A 15 1.10 37.25 -19.83
CA SER A 15 0.95 38.28 -18.80
C SER A 15 0.12 39.47 -19.30
N ASP A 16 0.23 39.81 -20.58
CA ASP A 16 -0.47 40.95 -21.19
C ASP A 16 -1.95 40.65 -21.43
N ILE A 17 -2.29 39.39 -21.77
CA ILE A 17 -3.68 38.97 -21.98
C ILE A 17 -4.47 39.02 -20.66
N TYR A 18 -3.90 38.55 -19.57
CA TYR A 18 -4.56 38.57 -18.25
C TYR A 18 -4.66 40.01 -17.69
N ALA A 19 -3.69 40.87 -17.97
CA ALA A 19 -3.74 42.28 -17.60
C ALA A 19 -4.86 43.00 -18.36
N LEU A 20 -4.94 42.83 -19.68
CA LEU A 20 -6.00 43.37 -20.53
C LEU A 20 -7.38 42.84 -20.09
N PHE A 21 -7.49 41.57 -19.78
CA PHE A 21 -8.73 40.97 -19.31
C PHE A 21 -9.17 41.53 -17.97
N THR A 22 -8.25 41.71 -17.02
CA THR A 22 -8.54 42.35 -15.71
C THR A 22 -9.05 43.77 -15.91
N THR A 23 -8.37 44.56 -16.72
CA THR A 23 -8.73 45.95 -17.00
C THR A 23 -10.08 46.05 -17.75
N ALA A 24 -10.38 45.13 -18.63
CA ALA A 24 -11.62 45.13 -19.39
C ALA A 24 -12.83 44.60 -18.60
N MET A 25 -12.63 43.64 -17.69
CA MET A 25 -13.72 42.88 -17.10
C MET A 25 -13.90 43.06 -15.59
N ILE A 26 -12.82 43.29 -14.83
CA ILE A 26 -12.88 43.44 -13.38
C ILE A 26 -12.85 44.92 -12.98
N ASP A 27 -11.93 45.70 -13.54
CA ASP A 27 -11.75 47.09 -13.17
C ASP A 27 -12.99 48.00 -13.39
N PRO A 28 -13.86 47.75 -14.39
CA PRO A 28 -15.10 48.52 -14.57
C PRO A 28 -16.19 48.25 -13.55
N LEU A 29 -16.06 47.13 -12.77
CA LEU A 29 -17.07 46.77 -11.77
C LEU A 29 -16.97 47.70 -10.52
N PRO A 30 -18.06 47.85 -9.78
CA PRO A 30 -18.02 48.53 -8.48
C PRO A 30 -17.01 47.84 -7.54
N PRO A 31 -16.28 48.58 -6.66
CA PRO A 31 -15.26 48.02 -5.78
C PRO A 31 -15.72 46.81 -4.96
N VAL A 32 -16.99 46.81 -4.56
CA VAL A 32 -17.62 45.69 -3.83
C VAL A 32 -17.65 44.42 -4.69
N GLN A 33 -18.04 44.53 -5.96
CA GLN A 33 -18.11 43.38 -6.88
C GLN A 33 -16.70 42.92 -7.29
N GLN A 34 -15.74 43.85 -7.43
CA GLN A 34 -14.34 43.50 -7.69
C GLN A 34 -13.76 42.63 -6.56
N GLU A 35 -13.93 43.07 -5.30
CA GLU A 35 -13.46 42.29 -4.13
C GLU A 35 -14.17 40.97 -4.00
N PHE A 36 -15.50 40.95 -4.20
CA PHE A 36 -16.32 39.74 -4.17
C PHE A 36 -15.85 38.71 -5.19
N LEU A 37 -15.68 39.05 -6.47
CA LEU A 37 -15.15 38.18 -7.51
C LEU A 37 -13.72 37.77 -7.25
N THR A 38 -12.89 38.67 -6.72
CA THR A 38 -11.50 38.38 -6.37
C THR A 38 -11.40 37.30 -5.31
N VAL A 39 -12.25 37.36 -4.29
CA VAL A 39 -12.31 36.33 -3.24
C VAL A 39 -12.87 35.02 -3.78
N LEU A 40 -14.01 35.02 -4.47
CA LEU A 40 -14.64 33.80 -4.97
C LEU A 40 -13.82 33.08 -6.06
N GLY A 41 -13.00 33.82 -6.81
CA GLY A 41 -12.11 33.23 -7.81
C GLY A 41 -11.00 32.32 -7.26
N LEU A 42 -10.84 32.23 -5.93
CA LEU A 42 -9.95 31.26 -5.30
C LEU A 42 -10.53 29.84 -5.32
N ALA A 43 -11.86 29.71 -5.36
CA ALA A 43 -12.55 28.43 -5.45
C ALA A 43 -12.79 28.02 -6.92
N ASP A 44 -12.83 26.70 -7.18
CA ASP A 44 -13.22 26.17 -8.48
C ASP A 44 -14.72 26.24 -8.67
N GLU A 45 -15.44 25.84 -7.65
CA GLU A 45 -16.91 25.85 -7.57
C GLU A 45 -17.34 26.31 -6.18
N PHE A 46 -18.49 26.95 -6.08
CA PHE A 46 -19.00 27.44 -4.80
C PHE A 46 -20.53 27.56 -4.81
N THR A 47 -21.13 27.47 -3.64
CA THR A 47 -22.55 27.75 -3.41
C THR A 47 -22.74 29.19 -2.93
N VAL A 48 -23.99 29.65 -2.90
CA VAL A 48 -24.35 30.95 -2.27
C VAL A 48 -23.94 30.97 -0.80
N GLU A 49 -24.10 29.84 -0.11
CA GLU A 49 -23.74 29.72 1.30
C GLU A 49 -22.22 29.87 1.50
N MET A 50 -21.41 29.15 0.68
CA MET A 50 -19.98 29.34 0.68
C MET A 50 -19.57 30.78 0.38
N ALA A 51 -20.20 31.41 -0.61
CA ALA A 51 -19.94 32.79 -0.98
C ALA A 51 -20.19 33.76 0.20
N ARG A 52 -21.29 33.55 0.95
CA ARG A 52 -21.56 34.31 2.18
C ARG A 52 -20.47 34.10 3.23
N ALA A 53 -20.14 32.85 3.51
CA ALA A 53 -19.16 32.50 4.53
C ALA A 53 -17.78 33.09 4.23
N VAL A 54 -17.24 32.88 3.01
CA VAL A 54 -15.88 33.31 2.67
C VAL A 54 -15.74 34.81 2.45
N THR A 55 -16.77 35.48 1.92
CA THR A 55 -16.74 36.93 1.73
C THR A 55 -17.19 37.72 2.97
N GLY A 56 -17.98 37.05 3.84
CA GLY A 56 -18.61 37.67 5.01
C GLY A 56 -19.72 38.66 4.63
N ARG A 57 -20.44 38.39 3.54
CA ARG A 57 -21.48 39.29 3.01
C ARG A 57 -22.85 38.59 2.99
N ASP A 58 -23.82 39.23 3.60
CA ASP A 58 -25.21 38.73 3.63
C ASP A 58 -25.88 38.85 2.27
N ASP A 59 -25.51 39.88 1.47
CA ASP A 59 -26.03 40.16 0.13
C ASP A 59 -25.34 39.34 -1.00
N ALA A 60 -24.62 38.28 -0.66
CA ALA A 60 -23.90 37.43 -1.62
C ALA A 60 -24.82 36.83 -2.70
N ALA A 61 -26.06 36.49 -2.35
CA ALA A 61 -27.04 35.98 -3.32
C ALA A 61 -27.41 37.02 -4.39
N ASP A 62 -27.64 38.27 -3.97
CA ASP A 62 -28.00 39.36 -4.88
C ASP A 62 -26.84 39.72 -5.79
N LEU A 63 -25.60 39.78 -5.24
CA LEU A 63 -24.38 40.01 -6.00
C LEU A 63 -24.14 38.90 -7.05
N LEU A 64 -24.36 37.64 -6.70
CA LEU A 64 -24.24 36.51 -7.63
C LEU A 64 -25.29 36.57 -8.74
N ALA A 65 -26.55 36.92 -8.38
CA ALA A 65 -27.61 37.09 -9.37
C ALA A 65 -27.26 38.22 -10.36
N GLU A 66 -26.81 39.38 -9.88
CA GLU A 66 -26.39 40.52 -10.70
C GLU A 66 -25.21 40.17 -11.63
N LEU A 67 -24.16 39.50 -11.09
CA LEU A 67 -22.98 39.11 -11.84
C LEU A 67 -23.31 38.03 -12.89
N THR A 68 -24.21 37.13 -12.60
CA THR A 68 -24.66 36.09 -13.54
C THR A 68 -25.50 36.70 -14.66
N CYS A 69 -26.42 37.63 -14.36
CA CYS A 69 -27.22 38.36 -15.35
C CYS A 69 -26.37 39.21 -16.31
N ARG A 70 -25.28 39.79 -15.81
CA ARG A 70 -24.34 40.56 -16.63
C ARG A 70 -23.34 39.72 -17.42
N ASN A 71 -23.46 38.39 -17.41
CA ASN A 71 -22.49 37.47 -17.99
C ASN A 71 -21.04 37.70 -17.52
N ALA A 72 -20.87 38.05 -16.25
CA ALA A 72 -19.58 38.41 -15.65
C ALA A 72 -18.67 37.20 -15.40
N PHE A 73 -18.65 36.22 -16.33
CA PHE A 73 -17.81 35.01 -16.27
C PHE A 73 -18.07 34.08 -15.06
N VAL A 74 -19.21 34.29 -14.37
CA VAL A 74 -19.73 33.39 -13.36
C VAL A 74 -20.99 32.73 -13.91
N LYS A 75 -21.04 31.41 -13.88
CA LYS A 75 -22.20 30.63 -14.36
C LYS A 75 -22.70 29.73 -13.26
N ARG A 76 -24.03 29.65 -13.13
CA ARG A 76 -24.67 28.57 -12.36
C ARG A 76 -24.61 27.29 -13.19
N LEU A 77 -24.24 26.18 -12.55
CA LEU A 77 -24.23 24.88 -13.21
C LEU A 77 -25.67 24.35 -13.35
N PRO A 78 -26.00 23.70 -14.49
CA PRO A 78 -27.33 23.09 -14.67
C PRO A 78 -27.63 22.10 -13.56
N ASP A 79 -28.86 22.07 -13.11
CA ASP A 79 -29.42 21.13 -12.12
C ASP A 79 -28.65 21.09 -10.78
N SER A 80 -27.95 22.17 -10.41
CA SER A 80 -27.21 22.28 -9.14
C SER A 80 -27.30 23.69 -8.55
N ASP A 81 -26.93 23.81 -7.26
CA ASP A 81 -26.78 25.08 -6.56
C ASP A 81 -25.35 25.62 -6.63
N LEU A 82 -24.51 25.01 -7.48
CA LEU A 82 -23.11 25.37 -7.67
C LEU A 82 -22.96 26.46 -8.73
N TYR A 83 -22.04 27.37 -8.45
CA TYR A 83 -21.54 28.39 -9.36
C TYR A 83 -20.09 28.06 -9.70
N ARG A 84 -19.68 28.38 -10.92
CA ARG A 84 -18.31 28.21 -11.40
C ARG A 84 -17.82 29.49 -12.06
N CYS A 85 -16.61 29.92 -11.70
CA CYS A 85 -15.91 30.98 -12.39
C CYS A 85 -15.28 30.46 -13.69
N HIS A 86 -15.34 31.27 -14.76
CA HIS A 86 -14.58 30.96 -15.97
C HIS A 86 -13.07 30.95 -15.67
N HIS A 87 -12.31 30.04 -16.27
CA HIS A 87 -10.88 29.86 -15.95
C HIS A 87 -10.05 31.16 -16.10
N MET A 88 -10.36 32.01 -17.09
CA MET A 88 -9.71 33.31 -17.25
C MET A 88 -9.98 34.24 -16.07
N LEU A 89 -11.22 34.30 -15.57
CA LEU A 89 -11.57 35.09 -14.38
C LEU A 89 -10.83 34.57 -13.14
N LYS A 90 -10.71 33.26 -12.99
CA LYS A 90 -9.97 32.65 -11.87
C LYS A 90 -8.52 33.10 -11.83
N HIS A 91 -7.80 33.08 -12.97
CA HIS A 91 -6.42 33.57 -13.05
C HIS A 91 -6.31 35.06 -12.71
N CYS A 92 -7.25 35.88 -13.18
CA CYS A 92 -7.28 37.31 -12.84
C CYS A 92 -7.59 37.53 -11.37
N ALA A 93 -8.54 36.76 -10.79
CA ALA A 93 -8.91 36.85 -9.39
C ALA A 93 -7.73 36.50 -8.46
N VAL A 94 -6.98 35.40 -8.74
CA VAL A 94 -5.78 35.03 -7.97
C VAL A 94 -4.73 36.17 -7.99
N ARG A 95 -4.54 36.81 -9.15
CA ARG A 95 -3.62 37.96 -9.25
C ARG A 95 -4.12 39.19 -8.50
N ALA A 96 -5.43 39.48 -8.61
CA ALA A 96 -6.05 40.60 -7.88
C ALA A 96 -6.02 40.35 -6.37
N PHE A 97 -6.25 39.10 -5.93
CA PHE A 97 -6.17 38.69 -4.53
C PHE A 97 -4.79 38.96 -3.92
N ARG A 98 -3.72 38.65 -4.65
CA ARG A 98 -2.34 38.95 -4.22
C ARG A 98 -2.04 40.45 -4.11
N ARG A 99 -2.86 41.31 -4.72
CA ARG A 99 -2.77 42.78 -4.63
C ARG A 99 -3.62 43.37 -3.51
N LEU A 100 -4.48 42.56 -2.88
CA LEU A 100 -5.23 43.02 -1.72
C LEU A 100 -4.28 43.40 -0.59
N PRO A 101 -4.66 44.35 0.29
CA PRO A 101 -3.86 44.69 1.46
C PRO A 101 -3.47 43.44 2.25
N ALA A 102 -2.21 43.38 2.70
CA ALA A 102 -1.64 42.22 3.39
C ALA A 102 -2.48 41.75 4.58
N LYS A 103 -3.20 42.67 5.25
CA LYS A 103 -4.12 42.33 6.36
C LYS A 103 -5.42 41.66 5.91
N LYS A 104 -5.84 41.80 4.64
CA LYS A 104 -7.10 41.22 4.15
C LYS A 104 -6.92 39.76 3.65
N GLN A 105 -5.77 39.43 3.09
CA GLN A 105 -5.52 38.10 2.53
C GLN A 105 -5.67 37.00 3.58
N PRO A 106 -5.03 37.09 4.77
CA PRO A 106 -5.21 36.09 5.83
C PRO A 106 -6.67 35.94 6.29
N LEU A 107 -7.40 37.06 6.34
CA LEU A 107 -8.83 37.04 6.73
C LEU A 107 -9.66 36.11 5.80
N TYR A 108 -9.48 36.26 4.48
CA TYR A 108 -10.21 35.43 3.50
C TYR A 108 -9.74 33.99 3.50
N TYR A 109 -8.43 33.72 3.57
CA TYR A 109 -7.91 32.38 3.71
C TYR A 109 -8.46 31.67 4.96
N ASN A 110 -8.54 32.38 6.09
CA ASN A 110 -9.10 31.82 7.33
C ASN A 110 -10.58 31.50 7.20
N ARG A 111 -11.37 32.34 6.51
CA ARG A 111 -12.77 32.05 6.23
C ARG A 111 -12.96 30.84 5.32
N TYR A 112 -12.10 30.69 4.31
CA TYR A 112 -12.04 29.49 3.49
C TYR A 112 -11.68 28.25 4.32
N GLY A 113 -10.68 28.38 5.19
CA GLY A 113 -10.27 27.33 6.11
C GLY A 113 -11.41 26.85 6.99
N GLN A 114 -12.13 27.80 7.60
CA GLN A 114 -13.29 27.50 8.44
C GLN A 114 -14.41 26.82 7.64
N TRP A 115 -14.74 27.34 6.46
CA TRP A 115 -15.74 26.72 5.57
C TRP A 115 -15.39 25.29 5.24
N PHE A 116 -14.15 25.01 4.82
CA PHE A 116 -13.70 23.68 4.47
C PHE A 116 -13.67 22.75 5.68
N GLU A 117 -13.26 23.24 6.84
CA GLU A 117 -13.26 22.47 8.09
C GLU A 117 -14.69 22.05 8.50
N ASP A 118 -15.65 22.95 8.42
CA ASP A 118 -17.06 22.71 8.77
C ASP A 118 -17.73 21.70 7.82
N HIS A 119 -17.24 21.61 6.58
CA HIS A 119 -17.72 20.65 5.57
C HIS A 119 -16.87 19.38 5.46
N GLY A 120 -15.94 19.15 6.39
CA GLY A 120 -15.11 17.93 6.43
C GLY A 120 -14.03 17.87 5.34
N LEU A 121 -13.78 18.95 4.61
CA LEU A 121 -12.75 19.03 3.56
C LEU A 121 -11.40 19.43 4.17
N LEU A 122 -10.88 18.59 5.09
CA LEU A 122 -9.76 18.89 5.97
C LEU A 122 -8.47 19.26 5.22
N LEU A 123 -8.18 18.63 4.07
CA LEU A 123 -7.01 18.97 3.27
C LEU A 123 -7.07 20.42 2.74
N HIS A 124 -8.24 20.84 2.26
CA HIS A 124 -8.45 22.21 1.80
C HIS A 124 -8.39 23.22 2.96
N ALA A 125 -8.90 22.82 4.13
CA ALA A 125 -8.78 23.61 5.35
C ALA A 125 -7.31 23.83 5.74
N MET A 126 -6.49 22.76 5.72
CA MET A 126 -5.05 22.86 6.02
C MET A 126 -4.33 23.83 5.08
N TYR A 127 -4.56 23.75 3.77
CA TYR A 127 -3.98 24.69 2.82
C TYR A 127 -4.41 26.13 3.09
N SER A 128 -5.70 26.33 3.35
CA SER A 128 -6.26 27.67 3.58
C SER A 128 -5.74 28.28 4.88
N TYR A 129 -5.68 27.52 5.97
CA TYR A 129 -5.12 28.00 7.24
C TYR A 129 -3.61 28.26 7.16
N ARG A 130 -2.86 27.44 6.43
CA ARG A 130 -1.44 27.69 6.16
C ARG A 130 -1.25 29.03 5.43
N ASP A 131 -1.99 29.24 4.35
CA ASP A 131 -1.88 30.45 3.53
C ASP A 131 -2.43 31.69 4.27
N GLY A 132 -3.32 31.46 5.24
CA GLY A 132 -3.84 32.47 6.18
C GLY A 132 -2.98 32.65 7.43
N GLU A 133 -1.86 31.95 7.57
CA GLU A 133 -0.94 31.97 8.73
C GLU A 133 -1.65 31.73 10.07
N ASN A 134 -2.78 31.01 10.03
CA ASN A 134 -3.53 30.61 11.22
C ASN A 134 -3.04 29.24 11.72
N TYR A 135 -1.88 29.25 12.35
CA TYR A 135 -1.23 28.02 12.82
C TYR A 135 -2.01 27.32 13.92
N ASP A 136 -2.77 28.04 14.75
CA ASP A 136 -3.63 27.45 15.77
C ASP A 136 -4.71 26.55 15.13
N ALA A 137 -5.46 27.10 14.17
CA ALA A 137 -6.47 26.34 13.45
C ALA A 137 -5.85 25.21 12.61
N LEU A 138 -4.70 25.43 11.99
CA LEU A 138 -3.97 24.41 11.23
C LEU A 138 -3.57 23.23 12.12
N LEU A 139 -2.99 23.46 13.29
CA LEU A 139 -2.59 22.41 14.22
C LEU A 139 -3.81 21.65 14.78
N ARG A 140 -4.92 22.33 15.04
CA ARG A 140 -6.19 21.69 15.43
C ARG A 140 -6.68 20.74 14.34
N VAL A 141 -6.65 21.16 13.08
CA VAL A 141 -7.04 20.29 11.94
C VAL A 141 -6.09 19.11 11.79
N ILE A 142 -4.78 19.31 11.92
CA ILE A 142 -3.76 18.23 11.91
C ILE A 142 -4.03 17.22 13.02
N GLN A 143 -4.34 17.68 14.22
CA GLN A 143 -4.69 16.82 15.33
C GLN A 143 -5.96 16.00 15.05
N ARG A 144 -7.01 16.64 14.51
CA ARG A 144 -8.28 16.00 14.18
C ARG A 144 -8.14 14.93 13.09
N ASP A 145 -7.32 15.19 12.08
CA ASP A 145 -6.99 14.27 10.98
C ASP A 145 -6.05 13.13 11.41
N ALA A 146 -5.45 13.23 12.59
CA ALA A 146 -4.41 12.33 13.06
C ALA A 146 -3.25 12.12 12.05
N GLY A 147 -3.02 13.08 11.14
CA GLY A 147 -1.92 13.10 10.18
C GLY A 147 -2.09 12.25 8.93
N SER A 148 -3.28 11.70 8.68
CA SER A 148 -3.54 10.86 7.50
C SER A 148 -3.37 11.66 6.21
N LEU A 149 -3.87 12.89 6.16
CA LEU A 149 -3.75 13.79 5.01
C LEU A 149 -2.39 14.50 4.94
N LEU A 150 -1.67 14.64 6.06
CA LEU A 150 -0.34 15.25 6.08
C LEU A 150 0.64 14.53 5.16
N LEU A 151 0.57 13.21 5.08
CA LEU A 151 1.43 12.41 4.20
C LEU A 151 1.16 12.67 2.71
N SER A 152 0.06 13.32 2.36
CA SER A 152 -0.25 13.77 1.00
C SER A 152 0.37 15.14 0.66
N LEU A 153 0.89 15.85 1.67
CA LEU A 153 1.56 17.15 1.48
C LEU A 153 3.05 16.95 1.17
N PRO A 154 3.67 17.84 0.37
CA PRO A 154 5.11 17.88 0.25
C PRO A 154 5.76 18.16 1.61
N LEU A 155 6.82 17.40 1.92
CA LEU A 155 7.57 17.56 3.17
C LEU A 155 8.02 19.01 3.39
N GLU A 156 8.51 19.66 2.35
CA GLU A 156 8.99 21.04 2.39
C GLU A 156 7.90 22.01 2.88
N SER A 157 6.66 21.78 2.48
CA SER A 157 5.53 22.61 2.93
C SER A 157 5.25 22.44 4.42
N VAL A 158 5.39 21.22 4.94
CA VAL A 158 5.20 20.96 6.38
C VAL A 158 6.36 21.51 7.21
N LEU A 159 7.59 21.38 6.71
CA LEU A 159 8.78 21.96 7.35
C LEU A 159 8.71 23.50 7.37
N ASP A 160 8.23 24.13 6.30
CA ASP A 160 8.02 25.58 6.24
C ASP A 160 7.00 26.04 7.29
N VAL A 161 5.89 25.32 7.45
CA VAL A 161 4.90 25.58 8.52
C VAL A 161 5.55 25.48 9.90
N LEU A 162 6.30 24.41 10.17
CA LEU A 162 6.95 24.21 11.47
C LEU A 162 8.00 25.29 11.79
N ASN A 163 8.68 25.81 10.77
CA ASN A 163 9.68 26.86 10.94
C ASN A 163 9.05 28.25 11.14
N LYS A 164 7.85 28.50 10.58
CA LYS A 164 7.12 29.76 10.69
C LYS A 164 6.21 29.83 11.91
N CYS A 165 5.71 28.65 12.36
CA CYS A 165 4.80 28.59 13.49
C CYS A 165 5.48 29.06 14.78
N PRO A 166 4.90 30.02 15.53
CA PRO A 166 5.44 30.46 16.80
C PRO A 166 5.51 29.30 17.80
N ARG A 167 6.62 29.23 18.57
CA ARG A 167 6.82 28.16 19.57
C ARG A 167 5.64 28.05 20.54
N ALA A 168 5.13 29.17 21.02
CA ALA A 168 4.01 29.21 21.96
C ALA A 168 2.74 28.51 21.36
N VAL A 169 2.50 28.68 20.05
CA VAL A 169 1.38 28.00 19.37
C VAL A 169 1.64 26.49 19.25
N LEU A 170 2.87 26.07 18.93
CA LEU A 170 3.24 24.65 18.91
C LEU A 170 3.06 24.01 20.29
N CYS A 171 3.53 24.66 21.36
CA CYS A 171 3.40 24.18 22.72
C CYS A 171 1.95 24.11 23.21
N ALA A 172 1.05 24.95 22.70
CA ALA A 172 -0.38 24.89 23.01
C ALA A 172 -1.09 23.65 22.39
N HIS A 173 -0.44 22.93 21.46
CA HIS A 173 -1.02 21.78 20.76
C HIS A 173 -0.19 20.49 20.92
N PRO A 174 -0.04 19.93 22.13
CA PRO A 174 0.80 18.74 22.37
C PRO A 174 0.37 17.52 21.56
N ALA A 175 -0.91 17.39 21.32
CA ALA A 175 -1.47 16.34 20.48
C ALA A 175 -1.04 16.45 19.01
N ALA A 176 -1.02 17.68 18.46
CA ALA A 176 -0.50 17.90 17.12
C ALA A 176 1.00 17.61 17.03
N LEU A 177 1.78 17.86 18.10
CA LEU A 177 3.19 17.49 18.16
C LEU A 177 3.38 15.98 18.04
N LEU A 178 2.56 15.16 18.69
CA LEU A 178 2.60 13.68 18.55
C LEU A 178 2.32 13.23 17.11
N VAL A 179 1.30 13.82 16.48
CA VAL A 179 1.00 13.53 15.06
C VAL A 179 2.18 13.87 14.17
N LEU A 180 2.75 15.07 14.37
CA LEU A 180 3.89 15.55 13.58
C LEU A 180 5.15 14.71 13.82
N MET A 181 5.43 14.29 15.07
CA MET A 181 6.53 13.36 15.37
C MET A 181 6.41 12.06 14.56
N ARG A 182 5.22 11.46 14.51
CA ARG A 182 4.97 10.26 13.73
C ARG A 182 5.15 10.49 12.23
N CYS A 183 4.67 11.60 11.70
CA CYS A 183 4.85 11.96 10.28
C CYS A 183 6.33 12.21 9.95
N MET A 184 7.09 12.86 10.83
CA MET A 184 8.54 13.08 10.65
C MET A 184 9.30 11.74 10.58
N PHE A 185 8.92 10.75 11.37
CA PHE A 185 9.47 9.40 11.25
C PHE A 185 9.22 8.82 9.84
N ASN A 186 8.00 8.89 9.34
CA ASN A 186 7.64 8.36 8.02
C ASN A 186 8.41 9.05 6.87
N TRP A 187 8.78 10.30 7.04
CA TRP A 187 9.61 11.08 6.10
C TRP A 187 11.12 10.95 6.35
N ASN A 188 11.54 10.08 7.27
CA ASN A 188 12.95 9.91 7.67
C ASN A 188 13.61 11.22 8.18
N GLN A 189 12.80 12.07 8.84
CA GLN A 189 13.24 13.33 9.44
C GLN A 189 13.46 13.16 10.96
N VAL A 190 14.30 12.19 11.35
CA VAL A 190 14.56 11.85 12.77
C VAL A 190 15.03 13.07 13.58
N PRO A 191 15.94 13.94 13.10
CA PRO A 191 16.33 15.12 13.86
C PRO A 191 15.14 16.03 14.18
N LYS A 192 14.25 16.25 13.21
CA LYS A 192 13.05 17.08 13.41
C LYS A 192 12.04 16.42 14.34
N MET A 193 11.90 15.11 14.28
CA MET A 193 11.11 14.33 15.23
C MET A 193 11.59 14.53 16.67
N MET A 194 12.91 14.55 16.91
CA MET A 194 13.48 14.77 18.22
C MET A 194 13.30 16.23 18.72
N GLU A 195 13.40 17.22 17.83
CA GLU A 195 13.05 18.61 18.17
C GLU A 195 11.58 18.74 18.62
N LEU A 196 10.66 18.06 17.93
CA LEU A 196 9.23 18.06 18.29
C LEU A 196 8.97 17.35 19.62
N LYS A 197 9.71 16.28 19.92
CA LYS A 197 9.68 15.64 21.24
C LYS A 197 10.11 16.60 22.33
N ASP A 198 11.21 17.34 22.14
CA ASP A 198 11.69 18.28 23.14
C ASP A 198 10.70 19.44 23.34
N LEU A 199 10.01 19.88 22.27
CA LEU A 199 8.90 20.82 22.37
C LEU A 199 7.71 20.25 23.15
N LEU A 200 7.37 18.97 22.95
CA LEU A 200 6.32 18.28 23.71
C LEU A 200 6.65 18.25 25.20
N LEU A 201 7.89 17.90 25.57
CA LEU A 201 8.32 17.89 26.96
C LEU A 201 8.22 19.28 27.59
N ALA A 202 8.72 20.32 26.89
CA ALA A 202 8.60 21.69 27.33
C ALA A 202 7.14 22.15 27.48
N ALA A 203 6.28 21.79 26.54
CA ALA A 203 4.85 22.09 26.61
C ALA A 203 4.19 21.47 27.85
N LEU A 204 4.55 20.22 28.18
CA LEU A 204 4.05 19.56 29.38
C LEU A 204 4.55 20.20 30.69
N GLU A 205 5.72 20.81 30.69
CA GLU A 205 6.25 21.58 31.83
C GLU A 205 5.61 22.97 31.94
N GLU A 206 5.40 23.66 30.82
CA GLU A 206 4.84 25.02 30.74
C GLU A 206 3.33 25.05 31.05
N HIS A 207 2.61 23.91 30.91
CA HIS A 207 1.15 23.79 31.09
C HIS A 207 0.78 22.80 32.21
N PRO A 208 1.06 23.12 33.48
CA PRO A 208 0.72 22.25 34.60
C PRO A 208 -0.80 22.08 34.84
N GLU A 209 -1.63 22.94 34.24
CA GLU A 209 -3.09 22.85 34.27
C GLU A 209 -3.65 21.63 33.52
N TRP A 210 -2.89 21.01 32.63
CA TRP A 210 -3.24 19.71 32.07
C TRP A 210 -3.06 18.66 33.16
N GLY A 211 -4.13 17.99 33.52
CA GLY A 211 -4.14 17.02 34.62
C GLY A 211 -3.06 15.93 34.47
N ASP A 212 -2.60 15.39 35.60
CA ASP A 212 -1.52 14.40 35.63
C ASP A 212 -1.81 13.16 34.77
N GLU A 213 -3.07 12.77 34.69
CA GLU A 213 -3.51 11.63 33.85
C GLU A 213 -3.27 11.90 32.35
N GLU A 214 -3.69 13.05 31.84
CA GLU A 214 -3.51 13.39 30.43
C GLU A 214 -2.03 13.60 30.07
N ARG A 215 -1.26 14.24 30.94
CA ARG A 215 0.20 14.37 30.81
C ARG A 215 0.88 13.00 30.73
N THR A 216 0.48 12.07 31.58
CA THR A 216 1.00 10.68 31.59
C THR A 216 0.65 9.96 30.30
N ASN A 217 -0.57 10.11 29.79
CA ASN A 217 -1.00 9.53 28.52
C ASN A 217 -0.22 10.10 27.32
N LEU A 218 -0.04 11.42 27.23
CA LEU A 218 0.74 12.08 26.17
C LEU A 218 2.21 11.62 26.17
N LEU A 219 2.82 11.52 27.35
CA LEU A 219 4.19 11.02 27.48
C LEU A 219 4.28 9.54 27.06
N ALA A 220 3.37 8.69 27.51
CA ALA A 220 3.37 7.29 27.15
C ALA A 220 3.09 7.07 25.65
N GLU A 221 2.20 7.87 25.05
CA GLU A 221 1.95 7.85 23.61
C GLU A 221 3.18 8.31 22.82
N SER A 222 3.92 9.33 23.32
CA SER A 222 5.18 9.74 22.70
C SER A 222 6.22 8.61 22.71
N GLU A 223 6.27 7.80 23.77
CA GLU A 223 7.15 6.64 23.86
C GLU A 223 6.77 5.52 22.87
N LEU A 224 5.47 5.30 22.65
CA LEU A 224 5.02 4.40 21.59
C LEU A 224 5.50 4.87 20.21
N ILE A 225 5.42 6.18 19.94
CA ILE A 225 5.90 6.77 18.67
C ILE A 225 7.43 6.66 18.59
N LEU A 226 8.15 6.94 19.67
CA LEU A 226 9.62 6.82 19.74
C LEU A 226 10.09 5.37 19.59
N SER A 227 9.26 4.38 19.92
CA SER A 227 9.60 2.98 19.71
C SER A 227 9.87 2.66 18.24
N PHE A 228 9.30 3.45 17.31
CA PHE A 228 9.54 3.32 15.88
C PHE A 228 11.00 3.61 15.48
N LEU A 229 11.76 4.35 16.28
CA LEU A 229 13.19 4.57 16.08
C LEU A 229 14.03 3.30 16.28
N HIS A 230 13.54 2.34 17.06
CA HIS A 230 14.12 1.00 17.13
C HIS A 230 13.75 0.16 15.91
N TYR A 231 12.83 0.64 15.13
CA TYR A 231 12.48 0.26 13.79
C TYR A 231 12.06 -1.23 13.69
N ASN A 232 12.99 -2.14 13.34
CA ASN A 232 12.71 -3.56 13.24
C ASN A 232 13.35 -4.39 14.36
N ASP A 233 13.83 -3.75 15.44
CA ASP A 233 14.25 -4.44 16.65
C ASP A 233 13.04 -4.67 17.57
N ILE A 234 12.34 -5.78 17.35
CA ILE A 234 11.12 -6.09 18.12
C ILE A 234 11.39 -6.25 19.63
N ALA A 235 12.57 -6.67 20.03
CA ALA A 235 12.92 -6.78 21.44
C ALA A 235 13.04 -5.41 22.11
N ALA A 236 13.66 -4.44 21.44
CA ALA A 236 13.73 -3.06 21.91
C ALA A 236 12.35 -2.40 21.90
N MET A 237 11.59 -2.55 20.81
CA MET A 237 10.22 -2.03 20.69
C MET A 237 9.31 -2.58 21.79
N SER A 238 9.34 -3.88 22.05
CA SER A 238 8.54 -4.55 23.08
C SER A 238 8.78 -4.01 24.48
N ARG A 239 10.03 -3.66 24.82
CA ARG A 239 10.32 -3.01 26.11
C ARG A 239 9.58 -1.69 26.24
N MET A 240 9.59 -0.87 25.20
CA MET A 240 8.87 0.41 25.17
C MET A 240 7.35 0.21 25.17
N PHE A 241 6.84 -0.76 24.41
CA PHE A 241 5.41 -1.10 24.41
C PHE A 241 4.89 -1.43 25.81
N ARG A 242 5.63 -2.27 26.54
CA ARG A 242 5.26 -2.65 27.92
C ARG A 242 5.33 -1.46 28.87
N ALA A 243 6.38 -0.64 28.78
CA ALA A 243 6.54 0.55 29.62
C ALA A 243 5.44 1.59 29.38
N ALA A 244 5.11 1.87 28.12
CA ALA A 244 4.03 2.77 27.76
C ALA A 244 2.66 2.22 28.18
N SER A 245 2.35 0.97 27.86
CA SER A 245 1.08 0.32 28.19
C SER A 245 0.81 0.25 29.69
N ALA A 246 1.84 0.13 30.51
CA ALA A 246 1.70 0.12 31.98
C ALA A 246 1.28 1.48 32.57
N ARG A 247 1.53 2.58 31.86
CA ARG A 247 1.22 3.95 32.30
C ARG A 247 -0.02 4.54 31.67
N MET A 248 -0.42 4.04 30.49
CA MET A 248 -1.59 4.56 29.77
C MET A 248 -2.89 4.14 30.45
N THR A 249 -3.77 5.11 30.68
CA THR A 249 -5.14 4.89 31.18
C THR A 249 -6.17 4.83 30.06
N ARG A 250 -5.82 5.32 28.88
CA ARG A 250 -6.60 5.23 27.64
C ARG A 250 -5.71 4.78 26.47
N PRO A 251 -6.29 4.25 25.39
CA PRO A 251 -5.55 4.02 24.15
C PRO A 251 -4.98 5.31 23.58
N ALA A 252 -3.92 5.18 22.79
CA ALA A 252 -3.33 6.27 22.02
C ALA A 252 -4.39 6.92 21.11
N ALA A 253 -4.47 8.23 21.14
CA ALA A 253 -5.45 8.99 20.37
C ALA A 253 -4.94 9.34 18.97
N TYR A 254 -3.61 9.36 18.81
CA TYR A 254 -2.94 9.88 17.60
C TYR A 254 -2.16 8.83 16.82
N ILE A 255 -2.32 7.56 17.17
CA ILE A 255 -1.91 6.40 16.36
C ILE A 255 -3.17 5.85 15.70
N CYS A 256 -3.29 6.06 14.37
CA CYS A 256 -4.45 5.59 13.64
C CYS A 256 -4.39 4.06 13.45
N PRO A 257 -5.40 3.30 13.91
CA PRO A 257 -5.42 1.84 13.72
C PRO A 257 -5.44 1.39 12.26
N ALA A 258 -5.92 2.27 11.35
CA ALA A 258 -5.96 1.99 9.92
C ALA A 258 -4.61 2.24 9.19
N ASP A 259 -3.60 2.77 9.88
CA ASP A 259 -2.28 3.00 9.29
C ASP A 259 -1.50 1.69 9.06
N GLY A 260 -0.42 1.77 8.28
CA GLY A 260 0.43 0.63 7.99
C GLY A 260 1.39 0.30 9.15
N TRP A 261 1.18 -0.83 9.81
CA TRP A 261 2.03 -1.25 10.92
C TRP A 261 3.46 -1.64 10.49
N THR A 262 3.64 -2.24 9.29
CA THR A 262 4.96 -2.65 8.77
C THR A 262 5.58 -1.63 7.80
N PHE A 263 5.16 -0.37 7.85
CA PHE A 263 5.72 0.74 7.03
C PHE A 263 5.82 0.42 5.53
N GLY A 264 4.87 -0.35 5.00
CA GLY A 264 4.79 -0.71 3.59
C GLY A 264 5.49 -2.02 3.20
N SER A 265 5.95 -2.81 4.16
CA SER A 265 6.31 -4.20 3.90
C SER A 265 5.05 -5.06 3.73
N PRO A 266 4.99 -5.94 2.73
CA PRO A 266 3.91 -6.92 2.58
C PRO A 266 4.05 -8.11 3.54
N SER A 267 5.11 -8.17 4.33
CA SER A 267 5.45 -9.27 5.23
C SER A 267 5.99 -8.73 6.54
N VAL A 268 5.49 -9.27 7.64
CA VAL A 268 5.98 -8.95 8.99
C VAL A 268 7.38 -9.53 9.19
N LEU A 269 7.59 -10.79 8.78
CA LEU A 269 8.86 -11.46 8.97
C LEU A 269 9.99 -10.84 8.14
N MET A 270 9.73 -10.43 6.90
CA MET A 270 10.73 -9.73 6.08
C MET A 270 11.23 -8.45 6.74
N MET A 271 10.36 -7.77 7.47
CA MET A 271 10.73 -6.55 8.18
C MET A 271 11.53 -6.84 9.47
N PHE A 272 11.13 -7.85 10.25
CA PHE A 272 11.63 -8.02 11.61
C PHE A 272 12.74 -9.09 11.76
N HIS A 273 13.01 -9.92 10.76
CA HIS A 273 14.11 -10.89 10.80
C HIS A 273 15.44 -10.20 10.48
N ARG A 274 16.21 -9.89 11.53
CA ARG A 274 17.44 -9.09 11.45
C ARG A 274 18.70 -9.91 11.34
N THR A 275 18.71 -11.11 11.90
CA THR A 275 19.93 -11.93 12.05
C THR A 275 19.60 -13.39 11.78
N PRO A 276 20.34 -14.08 10.91
CA PRO A 276 20.22 -15.52 10.72
C PRO A 276 20.31 -16.29 12.03
N GLY A 277 19.48 -17.31 12.21
CA GLY A 277 19.44 -18.17 13.41
C GLY A 277 18.64 -17.62 14.58
N THR A 278 17.93 -16.48 14.40
CA THR A 278 17.16 -15.84 15.49
C THR A 278 15.64 -15.82 15.26
N MET A 279 15.15 -16.55 14.25
CA MET A 279 13.74 -16.46 13.87
C MET A 279 12.78 -16.82 15.00
N ASP A 280 13.04 -17.88 15.73
CA ASP A 280 12.15 -18.32 16.82
C ASP A 280 12.11 -17.29 17.97
N GLU A 281 13.23 -16.63 18.23
CA GLU A 281 13.29 -15.55 19.23
C GLU A 281 12.48 -14.33 18.78
N VAL A 282 12.60 -13.95 17.50
CA VAL A 282 11.84 -12.82 16.90
C VAL A 282 10.33 -13.12 16.94
N VAL A 283 9.91 -14.32 16.53
CA VAL A 283 8.50 -14.74 16.60
C VAL A 283 7.98 -14.74 18.02
N ALA A 284 8.76 -15.29 18.97
CA ALA A 284 8.37 -15.33 20.37
C ALA A 284 8.24 -13.93 20.97
N GLU A 285 9.18 -13.01 20.67
CA GLU A 285 9.12 -11.64 21.16
C GLU A 285 7.98 -10.84 20.53
N MET A 286 7.71 -11.03 19.24
CA MET A 286 6.55 -10.45 18.56
C MET A 286 5.24 -10.84 19.27
N ARG A 287 5.07 -12.14 19.56
CA ARG A 287 3.89 -12.66 20.26
C ARG A 287 3.77 -12.13 21.69
N ARG A 288 4.89 -11.88 22.36
CA ARG A 288 4.89 -11.34 23.74
C ARG A 288 4.70 -9.82 23.79
N GLY A 289 5.23 -9.07 22.83
CA GLY A 289 5.29 -7.62 22.87
C GLY A 289 4.11 -6.93 22.21
N VAL A 290 3.70 -7.39 21.04
CA VAL A 290 2.62 -6.76 20.26
C VAL A 290 1.29 -6.65 21.01
N PRO A 291 0.85 -7.58 21.85
CA PRO A 291 -0.39 -7.40 22.62
C PRO A 291 -0.42 -6.14 23.49
N PHE A 292 0.72 -5.71 24.06
CA PHE A 292 0.81 -4.45 24.81
C PHE A 292 0.65 -3.24 23.91
N TYR A 293 1.31 -3.24 22.75
CA TYR A 293 1.17 -2.19 21.74
C TYR A 293 -0.26 -2.12 21.21
N SER A 294 -0.80 -3.25 20.77
CA SER A 294 -2.14 -3.33 20.18
C SER A 294 -3.22 -2.87 21.16
N LYS A 295 -3.14 -3.24 22.45
CA LYS A 295 -4.02 -2.72 23.49
C LYS A 295 -3.92 -1.20 23.62
N SER A 296 -2.70 -0.66 23.58
CA SER A 296 -2.45 0.79 23.71
C SER A 296 -2.76 1.58 22.45
N ALA A 297 -2.86 0.94 21.29
CA ALA A 297 -3.08 1.56 19.98
C ALA A 297 -4.39 1.10 19.31
N SER A 298 -5.44 0.87 20.09
CA SER A 298 -6.80 0.54 19.62
C SER A 298 -6.84 -0.64 18.62
N GLY A 299 -6.03 -1.67 18.87
CA GLY A 299 -5.98 -2.87 18.02
C GLY A 299 -4.93 -2.84 16.91
N HIS A 300 -4.29 -1.68 16.65
CA HIS A 300 -3.31 -1.54 15.57
C HIS A 300 -2.23 -2.63 15.64
N GLY A 301 -1.98 -3.32 14.51
CA GLY A 301 -0.97 -4.37 14.39
C GLY A 301 -1.26 -5.64 15.19
N GLY A 302 -2.45 -5.81 15.76
CA GLY A 302 -2.77 -6.89 16.70
C GLY A 302 -2.45 -8.29 16.15
N SER A 303 -2.74 -8.56 14.90
CA SER A 303 -2.53 -9.87 14.25
C SER A 303 -1.07 -10.16 13.88
N ALA A 304 -0.13 -9.21 14.06
CA ALA A 304 1.27 -9.37 13.63
C ALA A 304 1.96 -10.61 14.25
N GLY A 305 1.62 -10.97 15.48
CA GLY A 305 2.15 -12.16 16.15
C GLY A 305 1.74 -13.48 15.49
N HIS A 306 0.54 -13.53 14.89
CA HIS A 306 0.06 -14.68 14.10
C HIS A 306 0.62 -14.66 12.69
N VAL A 307 0.64 -13.50 12.04
CA VAL A 307 1.20 -13.35 10.69
C VAL A 307 2.66 -13.80 10.66
N ILE A 308 3.51 -13.28 11.55
CA ILE A 308 4.94 -13.63 11.57
C ILE A 308 5.18 -15.12 11.83
N ALA A 309 4.36 -15.73 12.70
CA ALA A 309 4.47 -17.16 12.97
C ALA A 309 4.03 -18.02 11.78
N GLY A 310 2.96 -17.61 11.10
CA GLY A 310 2.52 -18.26 9.86
C GLY A 310 3.55 -18.13 8.74
N GLU A 311 4.19 -16.97 8.58
CA GLU A 311 5.28 -16.74 7.62
C GLU A 311 6.51 -17.60 7.95
N ALA A 312 6.90 -17.70 9.23
CA ALA A 312 8.03 -18.53 9.66
C ALA A 312 7.75 -20.02 9.37
N ALA A 313 6.56 -20.51 9.70
CA ALA A 313 6.14 -21.88 9.40
C ALA A 313 6.11 -22.14 7.88
N LEU A 314 5.58 -21.21 7.08
CA LEU A 314 5.58 -21.31 5.62
C LEU A 314 7.01 -21.45 5.07
N LEU A 315 7.96 -20.61 5.53
CA LEU A 315 9.33 -20.63 5.02
C LEU A 315 10.09 -21.93 5.35
N ARG A 316 9.71 -22.62 6.44
CA ARG A 316 10.20 -23.94 6.81
C ARG A 316 9.51 -25.08 6.02
N GLY A 317 8.36 -24.77 5.43
CA GLY A 317 7.49 -25.75 4.77
C GLY A 317 6.50 -26.44 5.73
N ASP A 318 6.30 -25.90 6.93
CA ASP A 318 5.35 -26.42 7.93
C ASP A 318 3.96 -25.84 7.65
N PHE A 319 3.37 -26.31 6.55
CA PHE A 319 2.18 -25.71 5.95
C PHE A 319 0.94 -25.77 6.84
N VAL A 320 0.78 -26.82 7.65
CA VAL A 320 -0.38 -26.95 8.55
C VAL A 320 -0.33 -25.86 9.63
N ASP A 321 0.83 -25.62 10.21
CA ASP A 321 1.01 -24.56 11.20
C ASP A 321 0.84 -23.18 10.55
N ALA A 322 1.34 -23.00 9.33
CA ALA A 322 1.15 -21.78 8.57
C ALA A 322 -0.34 -21.48 8.30
N GLU A 323 -1.14 -22.49 7.92
CA GLU A 323 -2.59 -22.37 7.71
C GLU A 323 -3.32 -22.02 9.03
N ILE A 324 -2.98 -22.68 10.13
CA ILE A 324 -3.58 -22.40 11.45
C ILE A 324 -3.30 -20.95 11.88
N GLU A 325 -2.07 -20.51 11.76
CA GLU A 325 -1.69 -19.15 12.16
C GLU A 325 -2.31 -18.09 11.22
N LEU A 326 -2.43 -18.39 9.93
CA LEU A 326 -3.13 -17.53 8.97
C LEU A 326 -4.61 -17.34 9.34
N GLU A 327 -5.33 -18.40 9.67
CA GLU A 327 -6.74 -18.32 10.08
C GLU A 327 -6.89 -17.52 11.38
N ARG A 328 -5.98 -17.68 12.35
CA ARG A 328 -5.96 -16.89 13.58
C ARG A 328 -5.69 -15.40 13.29
N ALA A 329 -4.78 -15.12 12.36
CA ALA A 329 -4.47 -13.75 11.94
C ALA A 329 -5.69 -13.07 11.29
N TYR A 330 -6.36 -13.76 10.39
CA TYR A 330 -7.58 -13.25 9.76
C TYR A 330 -8.71 -13.02 10.77
N ALA A 331 -8.93 -13.96 11.69
CA ALA A 331 -9.94 -13.81 12.74
C ALA A 331 -9.68 -12.57 13.62
N GLN A 332 -8.42 -12.24 13.86
CA GLN A 332 -8.05 -11.06 14.64
C GLN A 332 -8.15 -9.76 13.84
N CYS A 333 -8.05 -9.79 12.50
CA CYS A 333 -8.29 -8.63 11.65
C CYS A 333 -9.79 -8.33 11.48
N GLU A 334 -10.66 -9.32 11.66
CA GLU A 334 -12.09 -9.20 11.39
C GLU A 334 -12.73 -8.11 12.26
N GLY A 335 -13.40 -7.15 11.60
CA GLY A 335 -14.04 -6.02 12.27
C GLY A 335 -13.09 -4.96 12.86
N SER A 336 -11.76 -5.10 12.67
CA SER A 336 -10.75 -4.21 13.27
C SER A 336 -10.26 -3.07 12.36
N ASN A 337 -10.75 -2.98 11.14
CA ASN A 337 -10.35 -2.00 10.11
C ASN A 337 -8.83 -1.99 9.83
N GLN A 338 -8.17 -3.15 9.92
CA GLN A 338 -6.71 -3.34 9.79
C GLN A 338 -6.32 -3.80 8.38
N THR A 339 -6.71 -3.06 7.35
CA THR A 339 -6.48 -3.42 5.93
C THR A 339 -5.04 -3.83 5.65
N HIS A 340 -4.06 -3.15 6.25
CA HIS A 340 -2.66 -3.50 6.05
C HIS A 340 -2.33 -4.91 6.54
N MET A 341 -2.78 -5.27 7.73
CA MET A 341 -2.55 -6.61 8.29
C MET A 341 -3.30 -7.69 7.51
N GLU A 342 -4.50 -7.37 7.00
CA GLU A 342 -5.20 -8.26 6.07
C GLU A 342 -4.40 -8.50 4.78
N LEU A 343 -3.75 -7.46 4.23
CA LEU A 343 -2.89 -7.61 3.05
C LEU A 343 -1.65 -8.48 3.31
N CYS A 344 -1.09 -8.44 4.54
CA CYS A 344 -0.04 -9.37 4.93
C CYS A 344 -0.58 -10.82 5.01
N CYS A 345 -1.79 -11.01 5.54
CA CYS A 345 -2.46 -12.32 5.54
C CYS A 345 -2.71 -12.81 4.10
N ASP A 346 -3.21 -11.94 3.22
CA ASP A 346 -3.47 -12.26 1.82
C ASP A 346 -2.17 -12.64 1.08
N PHE A 347 -1.06 -11.97 1.38
CA PHE A 347 0.24 -12.32 0.79
C PHE A 347 0.74 -13.69 1.26
N LEU A 348 0.58 -14.00 2.55
CA LEU A 348 0.85 -15.33 3.09
C LEU A 348 -0.03 -16.39 2.42
N ALA A 349 -1.34 -16.11 2.23
CA ALA A 349 -2.27 -17.00 1.55
C ALA A 349 -1.90 -17.27 0.09
N LEU A 350 -1.49 -16.24 -0.67
CA LEU A 350 -1.00 -16.38 -2.04
C LEU A 350 0.21 -17.32 -2.13
N ARG A 351 1.15 -17.20 -1.18
CA ARG A 351 2.34 -18.05 -1.14
C ARG A 351 2.00 -19.49 -0.74
N LEU A 352 1.07 -19.70 0.20
CA LEU A 352 0.54 -21.03 0.53
C LEU A 352 -0.12 -21.69 -0.67
N GLN A 353 -0.87 -20.93 -1.48
CA GLN A 353 -1.49 -21.45 -2.69
C GLN A 353 -0.45 -21.98 -3.70
N LEU A 354 0.69 -21.32 -3.85
CA LEU A 354 1.81 -21.81 -4.70
C LEU A 354 2.40 -23.12 -4.18
N CYS A 355 2.26 -23.40 -2.89
CA CYS A 355 2.61 -24.68 -2.27
C CYS A 355 1.48 -25.72 -2.31
N GLY A 356 0.35 -25.43 -2.95
CA GLY A 356 -0.81 -26.31 -3.04
C GLY A 356 -1.62 -26.40 -1.76
N ARG A 357 -1.54 -25.38 -0.92
CA ARG A 357 -2.20 -25.28 0.39
C ARG A 357 -3.09 -24.04 0.45
N GLY A 358 -4.01 -24.05 1.41
CA GLY A 358 -4.90 -22.94 1.68
C GLY A 358 -5.90 -22.63 0.56
N THR A 359 -6.87 -21.81 0.89
CA THR A 359 -7.81 -21.18 -0.05
C THR A 359 -7.73 -19.67 0.12
N LEU A 360 -7.76 -18.93 -0.98
CA LEU A 360 -7.79 -17.47 -0.92
C LEU A 360 -9.18 -17.00 -0.46
N ARG A 361 -9.25 -16.12 0.51
CA ARG A 361 -10.51 -15.42 0.89
C ARG A 361 -11.04 -14.59 -0.26
N TYR A 362 -10.14 -13.94 -0.99
CA TYR A 362 -10.43 -13.13 -2.17
C TYR A 362 -9.53 -13.56 -3.32
N SER A 363 -10.07 -13.59 -4.53
CA SER A 363 -9.19 -13.66 -5.70
C SER A 363 -8.36 -12.36 -5.79
N PRO A 364 -7.15 -12.39 -6.40
CA PRO A 364 -6.35 -11.19 -6.56
C PRO A 364 -7.11 -10.01 -7.18
N GLN A 365 -7.98 -10.29 -8.14
CA GLN A 365 -8.81 -9.28 -8.79
C GLN A 365 -9.90 -8.72 -7.86
N ALA A 366 -10.64 -9.57 -7.13
CA ALA A 366 -11.68 -9.13 -6.20
C ALA A 366 -11.09 -8.25 -5.07
N ARG A 367 -9.91 -8.62 -4.56
CA ARG A 367 -9.21 -7.80 -3.56
C ARG A 367 -8.79 -6.45 -4.14
N ARG A 368 -8.29 -6.41 -5.36
CA ARG A 368 -7.94 -5.17 -6.06
C ARG A 368 -9.16 -4.24 -6.20
N GLU A 369 -10.31 -4.77 -6.60
CA GLU A 369 -11.55 -4.00 -6.74
C GLU A 369 -12.01 -3.42 -5.40
N GLN A 370 -11.96 -4.21 -4.32
CA GLN A 370 -12.26 -3.74 -2.97
C GLN A 370 -11.34 -2.58 -2.55
N LEU A 371 -10.02 -2.71 -2.76
CA LEU A 371 -9.06 -1.66 -2.43
C LEU A 371 -9.25 -0.40 -3.28
N HIS A 372 -9.67 -0.56 -4.54
CA HIS A 372 -9.99 0.57 -5.41
C HIS A 372 -11.19 1.37 -4.87
N GLN A 373 -12.21 0.70 -4.35
CA GLN A 373 -13.37 1.35 -3.73
C GLN A 373 -13.00 2.11 -2.45
N MET A 374 -11.94 1.71 -1.75
CA MET A 374 -11.42 2.42 -0.57
C MET A 374 -10.65 3.71 -0.92
N HIS A 375 -10.37 3.96 -2.20
CA HIS A 375 -9.59 5.10 -2.70
C HIS A 375 -8.22 5.28 -2.04
N ASN A 376 -7.62 4.20 -1.52
CA ASN A 376 -6.32 4.23 -0.87
C ASN A 376 -5.23 3.72 -1.81
N LEU A 377 -4.52 4.65 -2.45
CA LEU A 377 -3.44 4.35 -3.41
C LEU A 377 -2.29 3.56 -2.77
N PHE A 378 -2.02 3.75 -1.49
CA PHE A 378 -0.95 3.06 -0.79
C PHE A 378 -1.23 1.55 -0.70
N TRP A 379 -2.44 1.17 -0.26
CA TRP A 379 -2.86 -0.24 -0.20
C TRP A 379 -2.93 -0.90 -1.58
N MET A 380 -3.37 -0.16 -2.59
CA MET A 380 -3.36 -0.64 -3.97
C MET A 380 -1.94 -0.95 -4.46
N LYS A 381 -0.96 -0.11 -4.12
CA LYS A 381 0.45 -0.32 -4.50
C LYS A 381 1.06 -1.51 -3.76
N LEU A 382 0.78 -1.63 -2.47
CA LEU A 382 1.21 -2.78 -1.67
C LEU A 382 0.67 -4.09 -2.24
N TRP A 383 -0.65 -4.13 -2.51
CA TRP A 383 -1.29 -5.29 -3.10
C TRP A 383 -0.75 -5.63 -4.49
N SER A 384 -0.47 -4.61 -5.30
CA SER A 384 0.19 -4.81 -6.59
C SER A 384 1.54 -5.51 -6.46
N GLY A 385 2.32 -5.20 -5.43
CA GLY A 385 3.57 -5.92 -5.11
C GLY A 385 3.31 -7.39 -4.78
N CYS A 386 2.34 -7.67 -3.91
CA CYS A 386 1.96 -9.05 -3.57
C CYS A 386 1.55 -9.85 -4.81
N CYS A 387 0.72 -9.25 -5.67
CA CYS A 387 0.31 -9.85 -6.94
C CYS A 387 1.49 -10.05 -7.90
N ALA A 388 2.38 -9.06 -8.02
CA ALA A 388 3.55 -9.16 -8.89
C ALA A 388 4.45 -10.35 -8.49
N TYR A 389 4.69 -10.54 -7.18
CA TYR A 389 5.44 -11.68 -6.68
C TYR A 389 4.76 -13.02 -6.98
N TYR A 390 3.45 -13.09 -6.70
CA TYR A 390 2.65 -14.29 -6.93
C TYR A 390 2.63 -14.68 -8.42
N TYR A 391 2.32 -13.75 -9.31
CA TYR A 391 2.22 -14.04 -10.74
C TYR A 391 3.60 -14.31 -11.38
N ALA A 392 4.67 -13.67 -10.88
CA ALA A 392 6.03 -13.98 -11.33
C ALA A 392 6.43 -15.42 -10.96
N LEU A 393 6.11 -15.90 -9.74
CA LEU A 393 6.35 -17.29 -9.36
C LEU A 393 5.42 -18.27 -10.09
N LEU A 394 4.21 -17.84 -10.41
CA LEU A 394 3.25 -18.62 -11.20
C LEU A 394 3.65 -18.72 -12.69
N GLY A 395 4.53 -17.84 -13.18
CA GLY A 395 4.87 -17.75 -14.61
C GLY A 395 3.76 -17.14 -15.46
N ASP A 396 2.94 -16.28 -14.87
CA ASP A 396 1.81 -15.62 -15.52
C ASP A 396 2.11 -14.12 -15.72
N GLU A 397 2.94 -13.82 -16.71
CA GLU A 397 3.37 -12.45 -17.02
C GLU A 397 2.20 -11.51 -17.37
N ALA A 398 1.13 -12.05 -17.96
CA ALA A 398 -0.01 -11.25 -18.39
C ALA A 398 -0.76 -10.58 -17.23
N HIS A 399 -0.76 -11.20 -16.05
CA HIS A 399 -1.41 -10.68 -14.85
C HIS A 399 -0.47 -9.92 -13.90
N ILE A 400 0.83 -9.83 -14.22
CA ILE A 400 1.74 -8.96 -13.46
C ILE A 400 1.30 -7.50 -13.65
N PRO A 401 1.09 -6.73 -12.55
CA PRO A 401 0.70 -5.33 -12.64
C PRO A 401 1.65 -4.48 -13.50
N ASP A 402 1.09 -3.58 -14.32
CA ASP A 402 1.82 -2.85 -15.38
C ASP A 402 3.09 -2.16 -14.90
N HIS A 403 3.06 -1.48 -13.76
CA HIS A 403 4.23 -0.76 -13.25
C HIS A 403 5.37 -1.68 -12.80
N PHE A 404 5.11 -2.96 -12.45
CA PHE A 404 6.14 -3.98 -12.25
C PHE A 404 6.58 -4.57 -13.59
N ARG A 405 5.63 -4.91 -14.47
CA ARG A 405 5.92 -5.49 -15.79
C ARG A 405 6.74 -4.56 -16.66
N GLU A 406 6.48 -3.24 -16.61
CA GLU A 406 7.15 -2.20 -17.37
C GLU A 406 8.31 -1.54 -16.62
N HIS A 407 8.63 -2.02 -15.40
CA HIS A 407 9.75 -1.54 -14.58
C HIS A 407 9.68 -0.05 -14.20
N ARG A 408 8.47 0.45 -13.93
CA ARG A 408 8.23 1.84 -13.53
C ARG A 408 8.11 2.04 -12.03
N MET A 409 8.80 1.20 -11.21
CA MET A 409 8.75 1.27 -9.75
C MET A 409 9.30 2.59 -9.18
N ASN A 410 10.18 3.29 -9.91
CA ASN A 410 10.67 4.62 -9.51
C ASN A 410 9.57 5.69 -9.48
N GLU A 411 8.47 5.50 -10.21
CA GLU A 411 7.31 6.40 -10.25
C GLU A 411 6.34 6.14 -9.07
N VAL A 412 6.61 5.08 -8.29
CA VAL A 412 5.73 4.68 -7.19
C VAL A 412 6.28 5.20 -5.87
N TYR A 413 5.54 6.11 -5.23
CA TYR A 413 5.89 6.51 -3.87
C TYR A 413 5.66 5.34 -2.90
N LEU A 414 6.71 4.97 -2.18
CA LEU A 414 6.70 3.97 -1.11
C LEU A 414 7.50 4.51 0.07
N PRO A 415 7.08 4.23 1.31
CA PRO A 415 7.90 4.50 2.49
C PRO A 415 9.27 3.82 2.36
N ALA A 416 10.32 4.52 2.80
CA ALA A 416 11.69 4.01 2.72
C ALA A 416 11.87 2.57 3.25
N PRO A 417 11.22 2.21 4.39
CA PRO A 417 11.30 0.86 4.92
C PRO A 417 10.78 -0.25 4.01
N GLY A 418 9.73 0.01 3.24
CA GLY A 418 9.13 -0.99 2.33
C GLY A 418 9.88 -1.17 1.01
N LYS A 419 10.73 -0.22 0.61
CA LYS A 419 11.42 -0.25 -0.69
C LYS A 419 12.28 -1.50 -0.92
N PRO A 420 13.08 -2.01 0.05
CA PRO A 420 13.88 -3.21 -0.17
C PRO A 420 13.04 -4.44 -0.51
N MET A 421 11.88 -4.62 0.14
CA MET A 421 10.95 -5.72 -0.15
C MET A 421 10.37 -5.60 -1.55
N MET A 422 9.96 -4.39 -1.96
CA MET A 422 9.46 -4.15 -3.31
C MET A 422 10.54 -4.32 -4.37
N GLY A 423 11.78 -3.95 -4.06
CA GLY A 423 12.93 -4.21 -4.93
C GLY A 423 13.23 -5.71 -5.10
N MET A 424 13.07 -6.50 -4.05
CA MET A 424 13.16 -7.96 -4.09
C MET A 424 12.03 -8.57 -4.93
N ILE A 425 10.80 -8.07 -4.79
CA ILE A 425 9.66 -8.47 -5.63
C ILE A 425 9.92 -8.15 -7.11
N GLU A 426 10.42 -6.97 -7.41
CA GLU A 426 10.77 -6.58 -8.79
C GLU A 426 11.87 -7.48 -9.37
N ASN A 427 12.86 -7.91 -8.56
CA ASN A 427 13.83 -8.90 -9.00
C ASN A 427 13.18 -10.22 -9.42
N GLN A 428 12.13 -10.68 -8.72
CA GLN A 428 11.40 -11.88 -9.11
C GLN A 428 10.70 -11.71 -10.46
N VAL A 429 10.16 -10.52 -10.74
CA VAL A 429 9.60 -10.20 -12.06
C VAL A 429 10.69 -10.20 -13.13
N PHE A 430 11.86 -9.62 -12.88
CA PHE A 430 12.99 -9.69 -13.81
C PHE A 430 13.44 -11.11 -14.10
N LEU A 431 13.46 -11.98 -13.07
CA LEU A 431 13.79 -13.40 -13.26
C LEU A 431 12.77 -14.09 -14.18
N GLU A 432 11.49 -13.83 -13.99
CA GLU A 432 10.43 -14.37 -14.84
C GLU A 432 10.58 -13.93 -16.31
N GLN A 433 10.89 -12.66 -16.52
CA GLN A 433 11.07 -12.07 -17.85
C GLN A 433 12.42 -12.40 -18.52
N GLY A 434 13.28 -13.19 -17.88
CA GLY A 434 14.60 -13.49 -18.40
C GLY A 434 15.57 -12.31 -18.39
N ALA A 435 15.28 -11.25 -17.65
CA ALA A 435 16.11 -10.06 -17.56
C ALA A 435 17.25 -10.20 -16.52
N TRP A 436 18.00 -11.32 -16.58
CA TRP A 436 19.02 -11.74 -15.62
C TRP A 436 20.03 -10.63 -15.30
N GLY A 437 20.50 -9.93 -16.34
CA GLY A 437 21.47 -8.86 -16.18
C GLY A 437 21.00 -7.72 -15.30
N LYS A 438 19.68 -7.42 -15.29
CA LYS A 438 19.11 -6.38 -14.44
C LYS A 438 19.13 -6.78 -12.96
N VAL A 439 18.86 -8.06 -12.65
CA VAL A 439 18.95 -8.58 -11.28
C VAL A 439 20.36 -8.45 -10.74
N VAL A 440 21.35 -8.90 -11.52
CA VAL A 440 22.76 -8.83 -11.15
C VAL A 440 23.22 -7.39 -10.95
N ALA A 441 22.91 -6.49 -11.88
CA ALA A 441 23.38 -5.11 -11.86
C ALA A 441 22.95 -4.34 -10.60
N ARG A 442 21.81 -4.70 -10.00
CA ARG A 442 21.25 -3.99 -8.84
C ARG A 442 21.45 -4.70 -7.51
N SER A 443 21.83 -5.98 -7.52
CA SER A 443 21.88 -6.83 -6.32
C SER A 443 22.85 -6.30 -5.26
N THR A 444 24.02 -5.78 -5.63
CA THR A 444 25.00 -5.24 -4.67
C THR A 444 24.44 -4.07 -3.89
N ALA A 445 23.88 -3.05 -4.55
CA ALA A 445 23.29 -1.89 -3.90
C ALA A 445 22.06 -2.27 -3.04
N GLN A 446 21.29 -3.27 -3.48
CA GLN A 446 20.18 -3.79 -2.69
C GLN A 446 20.65 -4.50 -1.42
N LEU A 447 21.72 -5.28 -1.49
CA LEU A 447 22.31 -5.95 -0.32
C LEU A 447 22.88 -4.94 0.68
N GLU A 448 23.59 -3.90 0.22
CA GLU A 448 24.07 -2.79 1.06
C GLU A 448 22.91 -2.08 1.76
N THR A 449 21.80 -1.88 1.05
CA THR A 449 20.59 -1.32 1.64
C THR A 449 20.00 -2.25 2.72
N CYS A 450 19.96 -3.56 2.47
CA CYS A 450 19.52 -4.55 3.46
C CYS A 450 20.42 -4.59 4.70
N GLU A 451 21.73 -4.42 4.55
CA GLU A 451 22.65 -4.31 5.68
C GLU A 451 22.36 -3.07 6.53
N THR A 452 22.15 -1.92 5.89
CA THR A 452 21.79 -0.66 6.57
C THR A 452 20.51 -0.77 7.38
N PHE A 453 19.50 -1.45 6.84
CA PHE A 453 18.20 -1.64 7.51
C PHE A 453 18.15 -2.92 8.36
N HIS A 454 19.18 -3.74 8.39
CA HIS A 454 19.19 -5.04 9.05
C HIS A 454 18.09 -5.99 8.57
N TYR A 455 17.88 -6.12 7.25
CA TYR A 455 16.88 -6.99 6.65
C TYR A 455 17.51 -8.32 6.18
N ALA A 456 17.78 -9.22 7.13
CA ALA A 456 18.46 -10.49 6.83
C ALA A 456 17.65 -11.37 5.88
N LEU A 457 16.33 -11.48 6.06
CA LEU A 457 15.47 -12.29 5.20
C LEU A 457 15.39 -11.72 3.78
N VAL A 458 15.28 -10.42 3.62
CA VAL A 458 15.25 -9.77 2.29
C VAL A 458 16.61 -9.95 1.59
N ALA A 459 17.71 -9.80 2.32
CA ALA A 459 19.05 -10.05 1.81
C ALA A 459 19.22 -11.51 1.34
N LEU A 460 18.65 -12.47 2.09
CA LEU A 460 18.63 -13.89 1.69
C LEU A 460 17.92 -14.06 0.33
N TYR A 461 16.74 -13.49 0.16
CA TYR A 461 16.01 -13.54 -1.12
C TYR A 461 16.80 -12.91 -2.26
N ILE A 462 17.42 -11.75 -2.04
CA ILE A 462 18.22 -11.06 -3.08
C ILE A 462 19.43 -11.91 -3.46
N ARG A 463 20.12 -12.57 -2.51
CA ARG A 463 21.23 -13.49 -2.80
C ARG A 463 20.77 -14.69 -3.64
N ILE A 464 19.63 -15.28 -3.30
CA ILE A 464 19.01 -16.40 -4.05
C ILE A 464 18.67 -15.96 -5.47
N GLN A 465 18.05 -14.79 -5.64
CA GLN A 465 17.68 -14.23 -6.94
C GLN A 465 18.91 -13.89 -7.78
N ALA A 466 19.95 -13.31 -7.17
CA ALA A 466 21.20 -13.02 -7.86
C ALA A 466 21.94 -14.32 -8.26
N ALA A 467 22.00 -15.33 -7.38
CA ALA A 467 22.55 -16.63 -7.70
C ALA A 467 21.81 -17.29 -8.87
N SER A 468 20.48 -17.20 -8.88
CA SER A 468 19.63 -17.68 -9.98
C SER A 468 19.96 -16.97 -11.30
N ALA A 469 20.09 -15.64 -11.26
CA ALA A 469 20.42 -14.83 -12.44
C ALA A 469 21.83 -15.15 -12.98
N TYR A 470 22.84 -15.29 -12.10
CA TYR A 470 24.20 -15.67 -12.50
C TYR A 470 24.24 -17.08 -13.10
N ALA A 471 23.49 -18.03 -12.53
CA ALA A 471 23.39 -19.38 -13.09
C ALA A 471 22.83 -19.35 -14.52
N MET A 472 21.81 -18.55 -14.77
CA MET A 472 21.21 -18.39 -16.11
C MET A 472 22.11 -17.66 -17.09
N LEU A 473 23.01 -16.80 -16.61
CA LEU A 473 24.06 -16.14 -17.43
C LEU A 473 25.30 -17.03 -17.67
N GLY A 474 25.31 -18.26 -17.14
CA GLY A 474 26.44 -19.17 -17.25
C GLY A 474 27.65 -18.84 -16.35
N LYS A 475 27.49 -17.88 -15.42
CA LYS A 475 28.53 -17.46 -14.46
C LYS A 475 28.43 -18.32 -13.21
N GLN A 476 28.99 -19.54 -13.30
CA GLN A 476 28.83 -20.57 -12.29
C GLN A 476 29.54 -20.24 -10.97
N ASP A 477 30.73 -19.65 -10.98
CA ASP A 477 31.51 -19.36 -9.77
C ASP A 477 30.79 -18.29 -8.90
N GLU A 478 30.24 -17.23 -9.53
CA GLU A 478 29.49 -16.19 -8.86
C GLU A 478 28.15 -16.73 -8.30
N ALA A 479 27.49 -17.59 -9.07
CA ALA A 479 26.26 -18.25 -8.63
C ALA A 479 26.52 -19.14 -7.42
N GLU A 480 27.57 -19.95 -7.43
CA GLU A 480 27.99 -20.84 -6.34
C GLU A 480 28.37 -20.07 -5.07
N ALA A 481 29.12 -18.96 -5.20
CA ALA A 481 29.48 -18.13 -4.06
C ALA A 481 28.27 -17.55 -3.34
N LEU A 482 27.33 -16.97 -4.10
CA LEU A 482 26.08 -16.40 -3.54
C LEU A 482 25.17 -17.48 -2.96
N LEU A 483 25.03 -18.63 -3.65
CA LEU A 483 24.22 -19.74 -3.17
C LEU A 483 24.78 -20.31 -1.87
N THR A 484 26.10 -20.45 -1.76
CA THR A 484 26.76 -20.93 -0.54
C THR A 484 26.47 -20.02 0.64
N ARG A 485 26.59 -18.72 0.44
CA ARG A 485 26.28 -17.75 1.48
C ARG A 485 24.80 -17.79 1.86
N ALA A 486 23.91 -17.88 0.88
CA ALA A 486 22.47 -17.96 1.12
C ALA A 486 22.10 -19.21 1.94
N LEU A 487 22.70 -20.37 1.62
CA LEU A 487 22.47 -21.62 2.39
C LEU A 487 22.98 -21.50 3.83
N GLN A 488 24.15 -20.88 4.04
CA GLN A 488 24.68 -20.64 5.39
C GLN A 488 23.77 -19.73 6.22
N ASP A 489 23.20 -18.70 5.62
CA ASP A 489 22.30 -17.76 6.30
C ASP A 489 20.93 -18.39 6.58
N ALA A 490 20.46 -19.32 5.74
CA ALA A 490 19.13 -19.91 5.84
C ALA A 490 19.05 -21.15 6.74
N ALA A 491 20.11 -21.96 6.77
CA ALA A 491 20.09 -23.26 7.45
C ALA A 491 19.80 -23.19 8.95
N PRO A 492 20.35 -22.22 9.72
CA PRO A 492 20.07 -22.13 11.16
C PRO A 492 18.58 -21.97 11.51
N ASP A 493 17.80 -21.30 10.64
CA ASP A 493 16.37 -21.05 10.81
C ASP A 493 15.50 -22.05 10.00
N GLY A 494 16.11 -22.94 9.21
CA GLY A 494 15.40 -23.92 8.38
C GLY A 494 14.66 -23.31 7.17
N LEU A 495 15.12 -22.19 6.61
CA LEU A 495 14.43 -21.43 5.56
C LEU A 495 14.55 -22.07 4.18
N ALA A 496 13.85 -23.17 3.94
CA ALA A 496 13.96 -23.95 2.70
C ALA A 496 13.13 -23.35 1.54
N LEU A 497 11.97 -22.74 1.85
CA LEU A 497 11.02 -22.27 0.83
C LEU A 497 11.61 -21.18 -0.11
N PRO A 498 12.43 -20.20 0.34
CA PRO A 498 13.03 -19.20 -0.56
C PRO A 498 13.82 -19.81 -1.72
N PHE A 499 14.51 -20.93 -1.48
CA PHE A 499 15.21 -21.69 -2.52
C PHE A 499 14.23 -22.46 -3.41
N ALA A 500 13.17 -23.03 -2.82
CA ALA A 500 12.14 -23.75 -3.55
C ALA A 500 11.37 -22.85 -4.52
N GLU A 501 11.11 -21.59 -4.16
CA GLU A 501 10.49 -20.58 -5.02
C GLU A 501 11.33 -20.30 -6.27
N ASN A 502 12.66 -20.48 -6.20
CA ASN A 502 13.60 -20.30 -7.30
C ASN A 502 14.25 -21.61 -7.77
N TYR A 503 13.68 -22.75 -7.39
CA TYR A 503 14.27 -24.08 -7.63
C TYR A 503 14.54 -24.38 -9.11
N ARG A 504 13.68 -23.89 -10.01
CA ARG A 504 13.86 -24.08 -11.49
C ARG A 504 15.19 -23.51 -12.01
N TYR A 505 15.78 -22.52 -11.35
CA TYR A 505 17.07 -21.92 -11.72
C TYR A 505 18.23 -22.57 -10.96
N LEU A 506 18.00 -23.01 -9.72
CA LEU A 506 19.04 -23.45 -8.78
C LEU A 506 19.22 -24.97 -8.73
N ALA A 507 18.26 -25.76 -9.26
CA ALA A 507 18.31 -27.22 -9.17
C ALA A 507 19.65 -27.82 -9.63
N PRO A 508 20.28 -27.39 -10.75
CA PRO A 508 21.56 -27.96 -11.18
C PRO A 508 22.71 -27.69 -10.20
N LEU A 509 22.70 -26.53 -9.50
CA LEU A 509 23.70 -26.16 -8.50
C LEU A 509 23.47 -26.93 -7.18
N LEU A 510 22.22 -27.03 -6.73
CA LEU A 510 21.84 -27.73 -5.51
C LEU A 510 22.15 -29.24 -5.59
N GLN A 511 21.89 -29.87 -6.73
CA GLN A 511 22.14 -31.30 -6.94
C GLN A 511 23.61 -31.70 -6.88
N ARG A 512 24.55 -30.78 -7.12
CA ARG A 512 26.02 -31.01 -7.05
C ARG A 512 26.56 -31.01 -5.63
N ARG A 513 25.79 -30.56 -4.63
CA ARG A 513 26.25 -30.28 -3.26
C ARG A 513 26.09 -31.44 -2.28
N GLY A 514 25.73 -32.61 -2.74
CA GLY A 514 25.45 -33.75 -1.85
C GLY A 514 24.02 -33.70 -1.28
N GLN A 515 23.76 -34.57 -0.33
CA GLN A 515 22.43 -34.73 0.29
C GLN A 515 22.59 -34.57 1.81
N ASP A 516 22.19 -33.42 2.32
CA ASP A 516 21.88 -33.21 3.73
C ASP A 516 20.35 -33.00 3.89
N ASP A 517 19.87 -33.05 5.11
CA ASP A 517 18.42 -32.91 5.39
C ASP A 517 17.85 -31.58 4.91
N PHE A 518 18.62 -30.49 5.00
CA PHE A 518 18.17 -29.18 4.56
C PHE A 518 18.08 -29.08 3.04
N LEU A 519 19.08 -29.60 2.30
CA LEU A 519 19.06 -29.68 0.83
C LEU A 519 17.95 -30.61 0.32
N CYS A 520 17.72 -31.73 1.02
CA CYS A 520 16.60 -32.62 0.72
C CYS A 520 15.25 -31.91 0.89
N ARG A 521 15.10 -31.13 1.96
CA ARG A 521 13.90 -30.31 2.19
C ARG A 521 13.66 -29.27 1.09
N ILE A 522 14.72 -28.58 0.66
CA ILE A 522 14.63 -27.65 -0.46
C ILE A 522 14.16 -28.35 -1.75
N ALA A 523 14.73 -29.51 -2.05
CA ALA A 523 14.36 -30.27 -3.23
C ALA A 523 12.92 -30.79 -3.20
N GLU A 524 12.45 -31.27 -2.03
CA GLU A 524 11.07 -31.69 -1.79
C GLU A 524 10.09 -30.53 -2.05
N LEU A 525 10.33 -29.38 -1.43
CA LEU A 525 9.49 -28.19 -1.59
C LEU A 525 9.54 -27.65 -3.02
N GLY A 526 10.71 -27.64 -3.67
CA GLY A 526 10.87 -27.24 -5.06
C GLY A 526 10.09 -28.13 -6.02
N GLY A 527 10.13 -29.43 -5.81
CA GLY A 527 9.32 -30.40 -6.56
C GLY A 527 7.81 -30.23 -6.32
N LEU A 528 7.39 -29.96 -5.09
CA LEU A 528 6.00 -29.66 -4.74
C LEU A 528 5.51 -28.41 -5.45
N MET A 529 6.25 -27.31 -5.37
CA MET A 529 5.91 -26.05 -6.02
C MET A 529 5.83 -26.19 -7.53
N THR A 530 6.80 -26.84 -8.16
CA THR A 530 6.80 -27.05 -9.61
C THR A 530 5.52 -27.75 -10.06
N ARG A 531 5.12 -28.85 -9.39
CA ARG A 531 3.87 -29.56 -9.69
C ARG A 531 2.65 -28.70 -9.47
N THR A 532 2.64 -27.90 -8.39
CA THR A 532 1.50 -27.05 -8.06
C THR A 532 1.35 -25.91 -9.06
N VAL A 533 2.44 -25.21 -9.39
CA VAL A 533 2.45 -24.15 -10.40
C VAL A 533 1.96 -24.66 -11.76
N THR A 534 2.48 -25.80 -12.23
CA THR A 534 2.00 -26.43 -13.48
C THR A 534 0.49 -26.71 -13.45
N ARG A 535 -0.04 -27.18 -12.31
CA ARG A 535 -1.48 -27.41 -12.12
C ARG A 535 -2.27 -26.10 -12.14
N LEU A 536 -1.79 -25.04 -11.48
CA LEU A 536 -2.46 -23.74 -11.44
C LEU A 536 -2.47 -23.09 -12.84
N GLN A 537 -1.37 -23.14 -13.57
CA GLN A 537 -1.28 -22.68 -14.97
C GLN A 537 -2.27 -23.43 -15.87
N SER A 538 -2.34 -24.75 -15.72
CA SER A 538 -3.30 -25.56 -16.48
C SER A 538 -4.76 -25.22 -16.15
N ARG A 539 -5.04 -24.75 -14.92
CA ARG A 539 -6.37 -24.28 -14.52
C ARG A 539 -6.68 -22.92 -15.11
N ALA A 540 -5.72 -21.99 -15.10
CA ALA A 540 -5.88 -20.66 -15.67
C ALA A 540 -6.07 -20.70 -17.19
N ALA A 541 -5.39 -21.62 -17.88
CA ALA A 541 -5.55 -21.88 -19.31
C ALA A 541 -6.87 -22.59 -19.67
N CYS A 542 -7.71 -22.94 -18.67
CA CYS A 542 -8.95 -23.65 -18.91
C CYS A 542 -10.05 -22.67 -19.35
N PRO A 543 -10.81 -22.96 -20.44
CA PRO A 543 -11.91 -22.10 -20.85
C PRO A 543 -12.90 -21.82 -19.70
N ALA A 544 -13.39 -20.57 -19.59
CA ALA A 544 -14.33 -20.17 -18.54
C ALA A 544 -15.57 -21.10 -18.48
N ALA A 545 -15.98 -21.64 -19.60
CA ALA A 545 -17.06 -22.62 -19.70
C ALA A 545 -16.80 -23.91 -18.86
N LEU A 546 -15.53 -24.25 -18.59
CA LEU A 546 -15.15 -25.42 -17.80
C LEU A 546 -14.88 -25.12 -16.32
N ALA A 547 -15.07 -23.88 -15.87
CA ALA A 547 -14.79 -23.43 -14.50
C ALA A 547 -15.63 -24.19 -13.44
N GLY A 548 -16.84 -24.64 -13.79
CA GLY A 548 -17.73 -25.41 -12.91
C GLY A 548 -17.39 -26.91 -12.75
N LEU A 549 -16.35 -27.39 -13.43
CA LEU A 549 -15.93 -28.78 -13.36
C LEU A 549 -14.88 -28.99 -12.25
N THR A 550 -14.93 -30.16 -11.60
CA THR A 550 -13.88 -30.64 -10.70
C THR A 550 -12.58 -30.92 -11.45
N ASP A 551 -11.44 -30.98 -10.75
CA ASP A 551 -10.14 -31.28 -11.37
C ASP A 551 -10.18 -32.60 -12.15
N ARG A 552 -10.83 -33.62 -11.58
CA ARG A 552 -10.98 -34.93 -12.20
C ARG A 552 -11.79 -34.86 -13.49
N GLU A 553 -12.87 -34.09 -13.48
CA GLU A 553 -13.70 -33.87 -14.66
C GLU A 553 -12.93 -33.10 -15.75
N ARG A 554 -12.10 -32.12 -15.36
CA ARG A 554 -11.23 -31.37 -16.28
C ARG A 554 -10.16 -32.25 -16.92
N ASP A 555 -9.55 -33.15 -16.15
CA ASP A 555 -8.58 -34.08 -16.70
C ASP A 555 -9.22 -34.99 -17.74
N ILE A 556 -10.42 -35.48 -17.45
CA ILE A 556 -11.19 -36.30 -18.40
C ILE A 556 -11.55 -35.48 -19.66
N CYS A 557 -11.94 -34.18 -19.50
CA CYS A 557 -12.21 -33.28 -20.62
C CYS A 557 -10.97 -33.09 -21.51
N ARG A 558 -9.79 -32.86 -20.89
CA ARG A 558 -8.53 -32.68 -21.61
C ARG A 558 -8.14 -33.91 -22.43
N LEU A 559 -8.20 -35.07 -21.83
CA LEU A 559 -7.90 -36.33 -22.51
C LEU A 559 -8.95 -36.65 -23.60
N ALA A 560 -10.21 -36.31 -23.34
CA ALA A 560 -11.27 -36.41 -24.35
C ALA A 560 -11.06 -35.46 -25.53
N ALA A 561 -10.53 -34.23 -25.29
CA ALA A 561 -10.18 -33.26 -26.32
C ALA A 561 -8.99 -33.75 -27.19
N GLN A 562 -8.07 -34.49 -26.61
CA GLN A 562 -7.00 -35.20 -27.34
C GLN A 562 -7.51 -36.41 -28.17
N ARG A 563 -8.83 -36.59 -28.22
CA ARG A 563 -9.51 -37.66 -28.94
C ARG A 563 -9.23 -39.07 -28.44
N LEU A 564 -8.71 -39.21 -27.19
CA LEU A 564 -8.50 -40.52 -26.58
C LEU A 564 -9.84 -41.26 -26.34
N ARG A 565 -9.87 -42.57 -26.51
CA ARG A 565 -11.04 -43.40 -26.22
C ARG A 565 -11.25 -43.54 -24.72
N ASN A 566 -12.47 -43.86 -24.27
CA ASN A 566 -12.78 -43.99 -22.84
C ASN A 566 -11.88 -45.02 -22.13
N ARG A 567 -11.49 -46.07 -22.81
CA ARG A 567 -10.56 -47.06 -22.30
C ARG A 567 -9.16 -46.49 -22.08
N GLU A 568 -8.65 -45.73 -23.03
CA GLU A 568 -7.33 -45.06 -22.94
C GLU A 568 -7.30 -43.99 -21.83
N ILE A 569 -8.41 -43.24 -21.68
CA ILE A 569 -8.60 -42.31 -20.56
C ILE A 569 -8.62 -43.04 -19.22
N ALA A 570 -9.32 -44.19 -19.17
CA ALA A 570 -9.40 -45.02 -17.97
C ALA A 570 -8.02 -45.54 -17.55
N GLU A 571 -7.21 -46.01 -18.51
CA GLU A 571 -5.84 -46.50 -18.28
C GLU A 571 -4.94 -45.36 -17.74
N GLN A 572 -4.98 -44.17 -18.34
CA GLN A 572 -4.17 -43.01 -17.92
C GLN A 572 -4.56 -42.44 -16.54
N LEU A 573 -5.84 -42.52 -16.21
CA LEU A 573 -6.34 -41.95 -14.95
C LEU A 573 -6.55 -43.02 -13.85
N PHE A 574 -6.14 -44.24 -14.07
CA PHE A 574 -6.36 -45.38 -13.14
C PHE A 574 -7.83 -45.52 -12.74
N LEU A 575 -8.72 -45.47 -13.72
CA LEU A 575 -10.17 -45.61 -13.58
C LEU A 575 -10.67 -46.86 -14.36
N THR A 576 -11.93 -47.19 -14.11
CA THR A 576 -12.65 -48.13 -15.02
C THR A 576 -13.25 -47.36 -16.20
N GLU A 577 -13.43 -48.01 -17.34
CA GLU A 577 -14.09 -47.41 -18.51
C GLU A 577 -15.53 -46.96 -18.18
N GLY A 578 -16.21 -47.73 -17.30
CA GLY A 578 -17.53 -47.37 -16.78
C GLY A 578 -17.53 -46.08 -15.98
N SER A 579 -16.52 -45.88 -15.12
CA SER A 579 -16.34 -44.64 -14.37
C SER A 579 -16.10 -43.44 -15.29
N VAL A 580 -15.24 -43.60 -16.31
CA VAL A 580 -15.00 -42.52 -17.30
C VAL A 580 -16.28 -42.14 -18.03
N LYS A 581 -17.10 -43.13 -18.41
CA LYS A 581 -18.40 -42.90 -19.06
C LYS A 581 -19.38 -42.17 -18.14
N GLN A 582 -19.38 -42.47 -16.84
CA GLN A 582 -20.19 -41.78 -15.85
C GLN A 582 -19.74 -40.32 -15.68
N TYR A 583 -18.45 -40.08 -15.53
CA TYR A 583 -17.90 -38.74 -15.48
C TYR A 583 -18.22 -37.93 -16.73
N LEU A 584 -18.07 -38.47 -17.92
CA LEU A 584 -18.41 -37.79 -19.16
C LEU A 584 -19.90 -37.40 -19.22
N ASN A 585 -20.80 -38.24 -18.72
CA ASN A 585 -22.22 -37.91 -18.65
C ASN A 585 -22.48 -36.74 -17.65
N GLN A 586 -21.82 -36.75 -16.50
CA GLN A 586 -21.90 -35.63 -15.54
C GLN A 586 -21.36 -34.34 -16.13
N ILE A 587 -20.21 -34.39 -16.83
CA ILE A 587 -19.60 -33.28 -17.53
C ILE A 587 -20.55 -32.68 -18.58
N TYR A 588 -21.15 -33.53 -19.42
CA TYR A 588 -22.11 -33.10 -20.45
C TYR A 588 -23.32 -32.39 -19.82
N SER A 589 -23.81 -32.90 -18.68
CA SER A 589 -24.90 -32.28 -17.93
C SER A 589 -24.49 -30.90 -17.36
N LYS A 590 -23.32 -30.81 -16.73
CA LYS A 590 -22.81 -29.56 -16.15
C LYS A 590 -22.53 -28.49 -17.19
N LEU A 591 -22.10 -28.91 -18.40
CA LEU A 591 -21.80 -28.01 -19.52
C LEU A 591 -23.02 -27.78 -20.44
N HIS A 592 -24.19 -28.30 -20.06
CA HIS A 592 -25.43 -28.23 -20.85
C HIS A 592 -25.28 -28.66 -22.31
N LEU A 593 -24.43 -29.68 -22.57
CA LEU A 593 -24.23 -30.22 -23.91
C LEU A 593 -25.37 -31.16 -24.26
N THR A 594 -25.99 -30.96 -25.44
CA THR A 594 -27.17 -31.68 -25.89
C THR A 594 -26.89 -32.51 -27.14
N GLY A 595 -27.71 -33.55 -27.39
CA GLY A 595 -27.58 -34.46 -28.51
C GLY A 595 -27.13 -35.87 -28.14
N ASP A 596 -26.82 -36.68 -29.14
CA ASP A 596 -26.28 -38.02 -28.93
C ASP A 596 -24.84 -38.02 -28.38
N ALA A 597 -24.33 -39.19 -27.97
CA ALA A 597 -23.00 -39.29 -27.35
C ALA A 597 -21.87 -38.78 -28.27
N ARG A 598 -22.02 -38.89 -29.59
CA ARG A 598 -21.02 -38.47 -30.57
C ARG A 598 -21.06 -36.95 -30.72
N THR A 599 -22.25 -36.34 -30.76
CA THR A 599 -22.48 -34.92 -30.85
C THR A 599 -21.97 -34.21 -29.59
N ARG A 600 -22.34 -34.68 -28.39
CA ARG A 600 -21.86 -34.13 -27.12
C ARG A 600 -20.34 -34.22 -27.00
N ARG A 601 -19.73 -35.31 -27.47
CA ARG A 601 -18.27 -35.45 -27.48
C ARG A 601 -17.60 -34.44 -28.42
N LYS A 602 -18.19 -34.19 -29.60
CA LYS A 602 -17.70 -33.20 -30.55
C LYS A 602 -17.80 -31.79 -29.97
N GLN A 603 -18.94 -31.45 -29.40
CA GLN A 603 -19.14 -30.16 -28.72
C GLN A 603 -18.13 -29.97 -27.58
N LEU A 604 -17.85 -30.99 -26.78
CA LEU A 604 -16.83 -30.95 -25.73
C LEU A 604 -15.43 -30.65 -26.30
N ILE A 605 -15.06 -31.31 -27.40
CA ILE A 605 -13.77 -31.12 -28.08
C ILE A 605 -13.65 -29.68 -28.62
N GLU A 606 -14.71 -29.16 -29.23
CA GLU A 606 -14.76 -27.79 -29.74
C GLU A 606 -14.66 -26.77 -28.60
N LEU A 607 -15.32 -26.99 -27.48
CA LEU A 607 -15.33 -26.12 -26.31
C LEU A 607 -13.97 -26.08 -25.58
N VAL A 608 -13.24 -27.18 -25.57
CA VAL A 608 -11.90 -27.30 -24.96
C VAL A 608 -10.80 -26.84 -25.92
N GLY A 609 -11.02 -26.98 -27.23
CA GLY A 609 -10.05 -26.66 -28.30
C GLY A 609 -10.18 -25.27 -28.90
N ALA A 610 -11.15 -24.45 -28.50
CA ALA A 610 -11.29 -23.08 -29.00
C ALA A 610 -10.13 -22.20 -28.53
N PRO A 611 -9.35 -21.57 -29.42
CA PRO A 611 -8.35 -20.60 -29.02
C PRO A 611 -9.03 -19.41 -28.34
N HIS A 612 -8.44 -18.93 -27.25
CA HIS A 612 -8.93 -17.74 -26.54
C HIS A 612 -8.94 -16.53 -27.50
N SER A 613 -10.12 -15.98 -27.77
CA SER A 613 -10.29 -14.66 -28.40
C SER A 613 -10.31 -13.55 -27.35
#